data_9cdefebc76b3955d4d62de58b5dffc4d
#
_entry.id   9cdefebc76b3955d4d62de58b5dffc4d
#
_cell.length_a   1.000
_cell.length_b   1.000
_cell.length_c   1.000
_cell.angle_alpha   90.00
_cell.angle_beta   90.00
_cell.angle_gamma   90.00
#
_symmetry.space_group_name_H-M   'P 1'
#
loop_
_entity.id
_entity.type
_entity.pdbx_description
1 polymer ?
#
loop_
_entity_poly.entity_id
_entity_poly.type
_entity_poly.pdbx_seq_one_letter_code
_entity_poly.pdbx_strand_id
1 'polypeptide(L)'
;ENKAEKHFSRKSGWLDLSRIRISVQYQKEWAQMFQESWRLQKEFFWTEDLSGVDWERVYQRYARLLPRIGSRSELSDLIWEMQGELGTSHAYEYGGDYPHAPRYPVGCLGADLVFDSKRRSWIFQKIYSGDIWKTNEHSPLAEPGVAVKEGDQLLAVGGVPVDEHKTPGELLVHQAGQFVPLTVIEGNQKKKGAKRKAKEARQIVVKTLFGEQKVRYREWVRNNVKTVESLTEGRVGYLHLPDMSTHGIAEFHRGYLAQVDREGLIVDARYNAGGMVSPLILEKLAHRHLGYDVPRWGSPESYPYHTLRGHLIVIANQFTGSDGDMFTTSFRQLQLGPLVGKRTWGGVIGIDGRYQLVDGTTTTQPQYSIWFHHAGWSVENHGVDPDIEVEDTPQSFIKNEDPLLARTVQEMLRLLKEKPVQSVSYSPSPRRLLPE
;
A
#
# COMPACT_ATOMS: atom_id res chain seq x y z
N GLU A 1 -40.58 2.80 -8.71
CA GLU A 1 -39.21 2.45 -9.11
C GLU A 1 -39.24 1.12 -9.85
N ASN A 2 -39.17 1.15 -11.19
CA ASN A 2 -39.06 -0.04 -12.02
C ASN A 2 -37.68 -0.71 -11.71
N LYS A 3 -37.69 -1.82 -10.98
CA LYS A 3 -36.53 -2.73 -10.92
C LYS A 3 -36.32 -3.23 -12.35
N ALA A 4 -35.30 -2.72 -13.05
CA ALA A 4 -34.88 -3.23 -14.34
C ALA A 4 -34.67 -4.74 -14.22
N GLU A 5 -35.43 -5.54 -15.00
CA GLU A 5 -35.22 -6.98 -15.07
C GLU A 5 -33.80 -7.23 -15.56
N LYS A 6 -32.96 -7.85 -14.70
CA LYS A 6 -31.57 -8.17 -15.01
C LYS A 6 -31.39 -9.39 -15.93
N HIS A 7 -32.48 -9.94 -16.46
CA HIS A 7 -32.41 -11.14 -17.29
C HIS A 7 -32.65 -10.81 -18.78
N PHE A 8 -31.85 -11.44 -19.63
CA PHE A 8 -31.99 -11.35 -21.07
C PHE A 8 -33.37 -11.93 -21.49
N SER A 9 -34.25 -11.10 -21.99
CA SER A 9 -35.58 -11.52 -22.44
C SER A 9 -36.19 -10.53 -23.44
N ARG A 10 -37.23 -10.94 -24.17
CA ARG A 10 -37.97 -10.03 -25.03
C ARG A 10 -38.66 -8.89 -24.26
N LYS A 11 -38.98 -9.10 -22.98
CA LYS A 11 -39.63 -8.09 -22.13
C LYS A 11 -38.61 -7.03 -21.65
N SER A 12 -37.39 -7.42 -21.34
CA SER A 12 -36.34 -6.50 -20.90
C SER A 12 -35.72 -5.72 -22.05
N GLY A 13 -35.86 -6.21 -23.29
CA GLY A 13 -35.19 -5.65 -24.46
C GLY A 13 -33.70 -5.94 -24.55
N TRP A 14 -33.11 -6.64 -23.54
CA TRP A 14 -31.71 -7.01 -23.55
C TRP A 14 -31.45 -8.23 -24.42
N LEU A 15 -30.46 -8.12 -25.29
CA LEU A 15 -29.94 -9.22 -26.09
C LEU A 15 -28.83 -9.95 -25.39
N ASP A 16 -28.86 -11.28 -25.38
CA ASP A 16 -27.80 -12.12 -24.89
C ASP A 16 -26.68 -12.24 -25.92
N LEU A 17 -25.70 -11.35 -25.85
CA LEU A 17 -24.53 -11.36 -26.72
C LEU A 17 -23.58 -12.52 -26.47
N SER A 18 -23.65 -13.18 -25.31
CA SER A 18 -22.81 -14.34 -24.98
C SER A 18 -23.08 -15.55 -25.90
N ARG A 19 -24.17 -15.53 -26.61
CA ARG A 19 -24.55 -16.58 -27.61
C ARG A 19 -23.86 -16.41 -28.96
N ILE A 20 -23.30 -15.22 -29.22
CA ILE A 20 -22.59 -14.96 -30.48
C ILE A 20 -21.29 -15.78 -30.46
N ARG A 21 -21.05 -16.47 -31.58
CA ARG A 21 -19.79 -17.17 -31.82
C ARG A 21 -19.20 -16.66 -33.12
N ILE A 22 -17.95 -16.29 -33.07
CA ILE A 22 -17.17 -15.83 -34.22
C ILE A 22 -15.91 -16.71 -34.34
N SER A 23 -15.44 -16.88 -35.57
CA SER A 23 -14.16 -17.53 -35.80
C SER A 23 -13.06 -16.50 -35.73
N VAL A 24 -12.08 -16.73 -34.86
CA VAL A 24 -10.93 -15.85 -34.66
C VAL A 24 -9.71 -16.45 -35.36
N GLN A 25 -8.99 -15.62 -36.12
CA GLN A 25 -7.68 -15.97 -36.67
C GLN A 25 -6.61 -15.26 -35.82
N TYR A 26 -6.09 -15.93 -34.83
CA TYR A 26 -5.19 -15.36 -33.81
C TYR A 26 -4.04 -14.53 -34.42
N GLN A 27 -3.39 -15.02 -35.44
CA GLN A 27 -2.26 -14.30 -36.05
C GLN A 27 -2.67 -12.94 -36.62
N LYS A 28 -3.88 -12.85 -37.22
CA LYS A 28 -4.40 -11.57 -37.74
C LYS A 28 -4.85 -10.64 -36.64
N GLU A 29 -5.48 -11.20 -35.62
CA GLU A 29 -5.90 -10.46 -34.45
C GLU A 29 -4.70 -9.89 -33.68
N TRP A 30 -3.67 -10.72 -33.44
CA TRP A 30 -2.43 -10.27 -32.78
C TRP A 30 -1.69 -9.22 -33.59
N ALA A 31 -1.66 -9.32 -34.92
CA ALA A 31 -1.10 -8.28 -35.76
C ALA A 31 -1.85 -6.95 -35.63
N GLN A 32 -3.19 -7.00 -35.59
CA GLN A 32 -4.03 -5.82 -35.37
C GLN A 32 -3.81 -5.23 -33.98
N MET A 33 -3.76 -6.06 -32.93
CA MET A 33 -3.52 -5.63 -31.55
C MET A 33 -2.16 -4.95 -31.40
N PHE A 34 -1.11 -5.51 -31.99
CA PHE A 34 0.22 -4.92 -31.98
C PHE A 34 0.23 -3.55 -32.70
N GLN A 35 -0.38 -3.47 -33.89
CA GLN A 35 -0.49 -2.22 -34.64
C GLN A 35 -1.31 -1.18 -33.87
N GLU A 36 -2.38 -1.58 -33.22
CA GLU A 36 -3.21 -0.69 -32.41
C GLU A 36 -2.45 -0.17 -31.18
N SER A 37 -1.70 -1.02 -30.48
CA SER A 37 -0.84 -0.59 -29.37
C SER A 37 0.18 0.45 -29.82
N TRP A 38 0.82 0.24 -30.97
CA TRP A 38 1.74 1.19 -31.58
C TRP A 38 1.05 2.51 -31.94
N ARG A 39 -0.14 2.46 -32.58
CA ARG A 39 -0.93 3.62 -32.99
C ARG A 39 -1.35 4.45 -31.78
N LEU A 40 -1.84 3.80 -30.70
CA LEU A 40 -2.27 4.49 -29.49
C LEU A 40 -1.12 5.26 -28.85
N GLN A 41 0.09 4.69 -28.79
CA GLN A 41 1.26 5.44 -28.30
C GLN A 41 1.56 6.63 -29.21
N LYS A 42 1.55 6.45 -30.54
CA LYS A 42 1.81 7.53 -31.50
C LYS A 42 0.83 8.70 -31.37
N GLU A 43 -0.45 8.42 -31.12
CA GLU A 43 -1.51 9.43 -31.08
C GLU A 43 -1.63 10.15 -29.74
N PHE A 44 -1.28 9.46 -28.65
CA PHE A 44 -1.56 9.95 -27.29
C PHE A 44 -0.32 10.17 -26.42
N PHE A 45 0.87 9.97 -26.94
CA PHE A 45 2.08 10.29 -26.19
C PHE A 45 2.19 11.79 -25.90
N TRP A 46 2.73 12.16 -24.74
CA TRP A 46 2.76 13.53 -24.23
C TRP A 46 3.58 14.54 -25.06
N THR A 47 4.46 14.07 -25.94
CA THR A 47 5.13 14.91 -26.95
C THR A 47 4.81 14.39 -28.35
N GLU A 48 4.56 15.29 -29.30
CA GLU A 48 4.21 14.95 -30.67
C GLU A 48 5.30 14.15 -31.39
N ASP A 49 6.56 14.44 -31.06
CA ASP A 49 7.74 13.78 -31.61
C ASP A 49 8.17 12.50 -30.85
N LEU A 50 7.35 12.04 -29.90
CA LEU A 50 7.65 10.90 -29.02
C LEU A 50 9.03 11.05 -28.34
N SER A 51 9.38 12.24 -27.91
CA SER A 51 10.69 12.59 -27.33
C SER A 51 11.88 12.24 -28.23
N GLY A 52 11.69 12.33 -29.54
CA GLY A 52 12.72 12.07 -30.56
C GLY A 52 12.90 10.60 -30.93
N VAL A 53 12.00 9.73 -30.49
CA VAL A 53 12.05 8.29 -30.88
C VAL A 53 11.50 8.10 -32.28
N ASP A 54 12.29 7.46 -33.17
CA ASP A 54 11.81 7.01 -34.48
C ASP A 54 10.83 5.85 -34.34
N TRP A 55 9.59 6.21 -34.04
CA TRP A 55 8.53 5.27 -33.70
C TRP A 55 8.11 4.35 -34.86
N GLU A 56 8.27 4.82 -36.10
CA GLU A 56 8.05 3.99 -37.28
C GLU A 56 9.11 2.90 -37.40
N ARG A 57 10.38 3.24 -37.17
CA ARG A 57 11.47 2.26 -37.12
C ARG A 57 11.28 1.24 -35.99
N VAL A 58 10.78 1.68 -34.83
CA VAL A 58 10.43 0.77 -33.72
C VAL A 58 9.37 -0.21 -34.18
N TYR A 59 8.29 0.25 -34.78
CA TYR A 59 7.25 -0.65 -35.34
C TYR A 59 7.85 -1.71 -36.25
N GLN A 60 8.62 -1.28 -37.26
CA GLN A 60 9.21 -2.19 -38.25
C GLN A 60 10.17 -3.20 -37.60
N ARG A 61 10.87 -2.83 -36.54
CA ARG A 61 11.76 -3.72 -35.80
C ARG A 61 10.99 -4.89 -35.18
N TYR A 62 9.91 -4.61 -34.48
CA TYR A 62 9.17 -5.62 -33.74
C TYR A 62 8.12 -6.35 -34.58
N ALA A 63 7.49 -5.70 -35.56
CA ALA A 63 6.49 -6.31 -36.43
C ALA A 63 7.02 -7.55 -37.20
N ARG A 64 8.32 -7.62 -37.46
CA ARG A 64 8.97 -8.80 -38.10
C ARG A 64 8.85 -10.06 -37.24
N LEU A 65 8.63 -9.93 -35.95
CA LEU A 65 8.51 -11.04 -35.01
C LEU A 65 7.09 -11.61 -34.95
N LEU A 66 6.08 -10.84 -35.35
CA LEU A 66 4.67 -11.27 -35.32
C LEU A 66 4.39 -12.65 -35.96
N PRO A 67 4.99 -13.00 -37.13
CA PRO A 67 4.74 -14.32 -37.69
C PRO A 67 5.37 -15.49 -36.90
N ARG A 68 6.22 -15.18 -35.91
CA ARG A 68 6.96 -16.18 -35.12
C ARG A 68 6.33 -16.45 -33.76
N ILE A 69 5.43 -15.57 -33.28
CA ILE A 69 4.77 -15.75 -31.99
C ILE A 69 3.73 -16.86 -32.07
N GLY A 70 3.70 -17.69 -31.05
CA GLY A 70 2.80 -18.85 -30.96
C GLY A 70 1.82 -18.76 -29.79
N SER A 71 1.88 -17.73 -28.96
CA SER A 71 1.03 -17.55 -27.78
C SER A 71 0.67 -16.07 -27.54
N ARG A 72 -0.42 -15.86 -26.79
CA ARG A 72 -0.84 -14.53 -26.36
C ARG A 72 0.19 -13.88 -25.45
N SER A 73 0.88 -14.65 -24.62
CA SER A 73 1.94 -14.13 -23.75
C SER A 73 3.14 -13.61 -24.53
N GLU A 74 3.53 -14.27 -25.63
CA GLU A 74 4.60 -13.75 -26.50
C GLU A 74 4.19 -12.46 -27.21
N LEU A 75 2.91 -12.28 -27.53
CA LEU A 75 2.41 -11.00 -28.02
C LEU A 75 2.54 -9.90 -26.94
N SER A 76 2.19 -10.22 -25.69
CA SER A 76 2.37 -9.31 -24.56
C SER A 76 3.84 -8.89 -24.42
N ASP A 77 4.75 -9.85 -24.40
CA ASP A 77 6.18 -9.57 -24.35
C ASP A 77 6.62 -8.61 -25.47
N LEU A 78 6.11 -8.85 -26.69
CA LEU A 78 6.44 -8.02 -27.84
C LEU A 78 5.88 -6.59 -27.73
N ILE A 79 4.67 -6.42 -27.17
CA ILE A 79 4.09 -5.11 -26.90
C ILE A 79 4.89 -4.39 -25.80
N TRP A 80 5.29 -5.08 -24.74
CA TRP A 80 6.11 -4.51 -23.67
C TRP A 80 7.46 -4.04 -24.18
N GLU A 81 8.16 -4.86 -24.98
CA GLU A 81 9.44 -4.51 -25.60
C GLU A 81 9.31 -3.28 -26.50
N MET A 82 8.27 -3.24 -27.36
CA MET A 82 8.00 -2.10 -28.22
C MET A 82 7.75 -0.82 -27.41
N GLN A 83 6.92 -0.88 -26.39
CA GLN A 83 6.60 0.27 -25.55
C GLN A 83 7.80 0.72 -24.71
N GLY A 84 8.68 -0.19 -24.33
CA GLY A 84 9.94 0.10 -23.63
C GLY A 84 10.87 1.03 -24.38
N GLU A 85 10.82 1.02 -25.73
CA GLU A 85 11.64 1.92 -26.58
C GLU A 85 11.26 3.41 -26.42
N LEU A 86 10.09 3.71 -25.81
CA LEU A 86 9.71 5.10 -25.48
C LEU A 86 10.58 5.70 -24.36
N GLY A 87 11.29 4.87 -23.60
CA GLY A 87 12.19 5.31 -22.54
C GLY A 87 11.50 6.12 -21.42
N THR A 88 10.22 5.84 -21.16
CA THR A 88 9.41 6.57 -20.18
C THR A 88 8.62 5.61 -19.30
N SER A 89 8.21 6.10 -18.14
CA SER A 89 7.37 5.34 -17.22
C SER A 89 5.93 5.17 -17.75
N HIS A 90 5.19 4.24 -17.17
CA HIS A 90 3.74 4.10 -17.33
C HIS A 90 3.22 3.70 -18.73
N ALA A 91 4.08 3.23 -19.62
CA ALA A 91 3.66 2.56 -20.85
C ALA A 91 3.42 1.08 -20.56
N TYR A 92 2.25 0.73 -20.04
CA TYR A 92 1.90 -0.61 -19.58
C TYR A 92 0.98 -1.34 -20.55
N GLU A 93 0.94 -2.65 -20.39
CA GLU A 93 -0.05 -3.55 -20.96
C GLU A 93 -0.53 -4.51 -19.88
N TYR A 94 -1.84 -4.68 -19.72
CA TYR A 94 -2.41 -5.59 -18.73
C TYR A 94 -3.83 -6.04 -19.12
N GLY A 95 -4.27 -7.16 -18.52
CA GLY A 95 -5.51 -7.83 -18.90
C GLY A 95 -5.33 -8.69 -20.15
N GLY A 96 -6.44 -8.97 -20.85
CA GLY A 96 -6.44 -9.76 -22.07
C GLY A 96 -6.90 -11.19 -21.90
N ASP A 97 -7.02 -11.89 -23.03
CA ASP A 97 -7.54 -13.25 -23.11
C ASP A 97 -6.43 -14.29 -22.90
N TYR A 98 -6.10 -14.50 -21.64
CA TYR A 98 -5.13 -15.52 -21.23
C TYR A 98 -5.82 -16.76 -20.71
N PRO A 99 -5.29 -17.95 -20.99
CA PRO A 99 -5.70 -19.17 -20.29
C PRO A 99 -5.50 -19.01 -18.79
N HIS A 100 -6.57 -19.18 -18.03
CA HIS A 100 -6.48 -19.10 -16.58
C HIS A 100 -5.77 -20.32 -16.01
N ALA A 101 -4.64 -20.12 -15.35
CA ALA A 101 -3.99 -21.16 -14.58
C ALA A 101 -4.89 -21.62 -13.42
N PRO A 102 -4.88 -22.90 -13.06
CA PRO A 102 -5.57 -23.38 -11.87
C PRO A 102 -5.17 -22.59 -10.64
N ARG A 103 -6.15 -22.14 -9.87
CA ARG A 103 -5.92 -21.40 -8.63
C ARG A 103 -6.18 -22.30 -7.42
N TYR A 104 -5.25 -22.29 -6.48
CA TYR A 104 -5.33 -23.04 -5.22
C TYR A 104 -5.36 -22.05 -4.05
N PRO A 105 -6.48 -21.34 -3.82
CA PRO A 105 -6.53 -20.30 -2.78
C PRO A 105 -6.38 -20.95 -1.40
N VAL A 106 -5.33 -20.55 -0.69
CA VAL A 106 -5.07 -21.05 0.66
C VAL A 106 -5.74 -20.14 1.68
N GLY A 107 -6.50 -20.74 2.60
CA GLY A 107 -7.10 -20.02 3.72
C GLY A 107 -6.02 -19.53 4.69
N CYS A 108 -6.03 -18.23 5.00
CA CYS A 108 -5.08 -17.64 5.92
C CYS A 108 -5.71 -17.40 7.30
N LEU A 109 -4.91 -17.59 8.36
CA LEU A 109 -5.37 -17.45 9.76
C LEU A 109 -4.98 -16.11 10.38
N GLY A 110 -4.19 -15.27 9.67
CA GLY A 110 -3.64 -14.05 10.25
C GLY A 110 -2.67 -14.34 11.39
N ALA A 111 -1.87 -15.38 11.27
CA ALA A 111 -0.94 -15.83 12.29
C ALA A 111 0.28 -16.53 11.70
N ASP A 112 1.41 -16.45 12.40
CA ASP A 112 2.57 -17.29 12.13
C ASP A 112 2.47 -18.58 12.94
N LEU A 113 2.60 -19.69 12.24
CA LEU A 113 2.63 -21.02 12.82
C LEU A 113 4.03 -21.61 12.65
N VAL A 114 4.59 -22.16 13.73
CA VAL A 114 5.90 -22.83 13.74
C VAL A 114 5.75 -24.21 14.31
N PHE A 115 6.39 -25.18 13.66
CA PHE A 115 6.42 -26.56 14.16
C PHE A 115 7.45 -26.69 15.27
N ASP A 116 7.02 -27.06 16.48
CA ASP A 116 7.87 -27.40 17.61
C ASP A 116 8.17 -28.90 17.59
N SER A 117 9.40 -29.26 17.20
CA SER A 117 9.83 -30.67 17.09
C SER A 117 9.84 -31.40 18.43
N LYS A 118 10.03 -30.70 19.55
CA LYS A 118 10.01 -31.30 20.90
C LYS A 118 8.60 -31.65 21.33
N ARG A 119 7.62 -30.83 20.99
CA ARG A 119 6.20 -31.05 21.28
C ARG A 119 5.48 -31.80 20.18
N ARG A 120 6.13 -31.94 19.01
CA ARG A 120 5.54 -32.50 17.79
C ARG A 120 4.19 -31.87 17.46
N SER A 121 4.13 -30.54 17.52
CA SER A 121 2.89 -29.79 17.29
C SER A 121 3.17 -28.41 16.69
N TRP A 122 2.20 -27.89 15.97
CA TRP A 122 2.23 -26.54 15.45
C TRP A 122 1.81 -25.55 16.53
N ILE A 123 2.59 -24.46 16.67
CA ILE A 123 2.38 -23.43 17.71
C ILE A 123 2.06 -22.11 17.02
N PHE A 124 1.05 -21.41 17.49
CA PHE A 124 0.80 -20.03 17.12
C PHE A 124 1.92 -19.16 17.71
N GLN A 125 2.93 -18.87 16.89
CA GLN A 125 4.08 -18.08 17.31
C GLN A 125 3.69 -16.60 17.45
N LYS A 126 2.91 -16.09 16.49
CA LYS A 126 2.40 -14.73 16.47
C LYS A 126 0.98 -14.70 15.91
N ILE A 127 0.12 -13.86 16.50
CA ILE A 127 -1.23 -13.61 16.00
C ILE A 127 -1.34 -12.12 15.68
N TYR A 128 -1.64 -11.82 14.42
CA TYR A 128 -1.74 -10.45 13.94
C TYR A 128 -3.11 -9.88 14.22
N SER A 129 -3.25 -8.97 15.17
CA SER A 129 -4.57 -8.42 15.53
C SER A 129 -5.24 -7.63 14.39
N GLY A 130 -4.45 -6.93 13.58
CA GLY A 130 -5.00 -6.15 12.46
C GLY A 130 -5.92 -5.00 12.87
N ASP A 131 -6.89 -4.65 12.02
CA ASP A 131 -7.90 -3.62 12.26
C ASP A 131 -9.27 -4.26 12.46
N ILE A 132 -9.71 -4.40 13.70
CA ILE A 132 -10.99 -5.03 14.07
C ILE A 132 -12.24 -4.31 13.52
N TRP A 133 -12.11 -3.06 13.09
CA TRP A 133 -13.21 -2.30 12.50
C TRP A 133 -13.42 -2.56 11.00
N LYS A 134 -12.49 -3.27 10.38
CA LYS A 134 -12.53 -3.58 8.96
C LYS A 134 -12.57 -5.07 8.73
N THR A 135 -13.62 -5.55 8.10
CA THR A 135 -13.75 -6.94 7.66
C THR A 135 -12.56 -7.32 6.76
N ASN A 136 -11.96 -8.48 7.00
CA ASN A 136 -10.78 -9.01 6.30
C ASN A 136 -9.46 -8.23 6.51
N GLU A 137 -9.40 -7.29 7.46
CA GLU A 137 -8.17 -6.61 7.85
C GLU A 137 -7.72 -6.93 9.29
N HIS A 138 -8.30 -7.96 9.91
CA HIS A 138 -7.90 -8.52 11.20
C HIS A 138 -7.81 -10.04 11.16
N SER A 139 -7.05 -10.63 12.09
CA SER A 139 -6.97 -12.07 12.19
C SER A 139 -8.31 -12.67 12.65
N PRO A 140 -8.80 -13.73 12.00
CA PRO A 140 -9.98 -14.45 12.48
C PRO A 140 -9.76 -15.11 13.85
N LEU A 141 -8.51 -15.25 14.28
CA LEU A 141 -8.16 -15.73 15.63
C LEU A 141 -8.32 -14.65 16.70
N ALA A 142 -8.36 -13.39 16.31
CA ALA A 142 -8.59 -12.23 17.21
C ALA A 142 -10.08 -11.90 17.39
N GLU A 143 -10.97 -12.64 16.73
CA GLU A 143 -12.42 -12.45 16.88
C GLU A 143 -12.91 -12.72 18.30
N PRO A 144 -13.92 -11.96 18.79
CA PRO A 144 -14.53 -12.22 20.07
C PRO A 144 -15.02 -13.67 20.21
N GLY A 145 -14.67 -14.33 21.31
CA GLY A 145 -15.06 -15.72 21.58
C GLY A 145 -14.12 -16.80 21.05
N VAL A 146 -13.22 -16.49 20.11
CA VAL A 146 -12.23 -17.46 19.60
C VAL A 146 -11.15 -17.77 20.63
N ALA A 147 -10.67 -16.78 21.36
CA ALA A 147 -9.77 -16.89 22.52
C ALA A 147 -8.50 -17.75 22.29
N VAL A 148 -7.92 -17.70 21.09
CA VAL A 148 -6.59 -18.29 20.80
C VAL A 148 -5.51 -17.27 21.17
N LYS A 149 -4.41 -17.75 21.71
CA LYS A 149 -3.28 -16.92 22.15
C LYS A 149 -1.97 -17.41 21.56
N GLU A 150 -1.02 -16.51 21.47
CA GLU A 150 0.35 -16.89 21.14
C GLU A 150 0.87 -17.93 22.16
N GLY A 151 1.51 -18.98 21.65
CA GLY A 151 1.94 -20.13 22.41
C GLY A 151 0.93 -21.27 22.48
N ASP A 152 -0.32 -21.09 22.07
CA ASP A 152 -1.29 -22.18 21.92
C ASP A 152 -0.89 -23.11 20.77
N GLN A 153 -1.35 -24.35 20.83
CA GLN A 153 -1.00 -25.37 19.85
C GLN A 153 -2.21 -25.65 18.96
N LEU A 154 -1.95 -25.79 17.67
CA LEU A 154 -2.90 -26.25 16.67
C LEU A 154 -2.74 -27.78 16.50
N LEU A 155 -3.79 -28.53 16.77
CA LEU A 155 -3.78 -30.01 16.74
C LEU A 155 -4.45 -30.55 15.47
N ALA A 156 -5.47 -29.87 14.93
CA ALA A 156 -6.17 -30.31 13.73
C ALA A 156 -6.78 -29.11 12.97
N VAL A 157 -6.91 -29.27 11.66
CA VAL A 157 -7.62 -28.38 10.74
C VAL A 157 -8.67 -29.16 10.01
N GLY A 158 -9.93 -28.70 10.02
CA GLY A 158 -11.03 -29.43 9.38
C GLY A 158 -11.27 -30.83 9.95
N GLY A 159 -10.91 -31.08 11.21
CA GLY A 159 -10.95 -32.39 11.86
C GLY A 159 -9.77 -33.32 11.51
N VAL A 160 -8.87 -32.92 10.62
CA VAL A 160 -7.68 -33.69 10.23
C VAL A 160 -6.50 -33.26 11.10
N PRO A 161 -5.84 -34.20 11.81
CA PRO A 161 -4.65 -33.87 12.61
C PRO A 161 -3.52 -33.30 11.79
N VAL A 162 -2.78 -32.32 12.39
CA VAL A 162 -1.57 -31.71 11.80
C VAL A 162 -0.32 -32.24 12.48
N ASP A 163 0.72 -32.48 11.68
CA ASP A 163 2.04 -32.92 12.14
C ASP A 163 3.14 -32.29 11.26
N GLU A 164 4.37 -32.82 11.32
CA GLU A 164 5.49 -32.33 10.51
C GLU A 164 5.35 -32.61 9.02
N HIS A 165 4.59 -33.62 8.63
CA HIS A 165 4.37 -34.07 7.24
C HIS A 165 3.04 -33.55 6.69
N LYS A 166 2.05 -33.35 7.54
CA LYS A 166 0.74 -32.83 7.20
C LYS A 166 0.57 -31.44 7.81
N THR A 167 0.93 -30.44 7.05
CA THR A 167 1.01 -29.07 7.54
C THR A 167 -0.34 -28.36 7.57
N PRO A 168 -0.53 -27.35 8.43
CA PRO A 168 -1.73 -26.52 8.41
C PRO A 168 -1.99 -25.88 7.04
N GLY A 169 -0.95 -25.43 6.34
CA GLY A 169 -1.05 -24.80 5.03
C GLY A 169 -1.64 -25.77 3.97
N GLU A 170 -1.23 -27.03 3.99
CA GLU A 170 -1.78 -28.05 3.10
C GLU A 170 -3.29 -28.24 3.32
N LEU A 171 -3.73 -28.32 4.58
CA LEU A 171 -5.14 -28.51 4.92
C LEU A 171 -6.00 -27.25 4.73
N LEU A 172 -5.37 -26.09 4.54
CA LEU A 172 -6.04 -24.84 4.27
C LEU A 172 -6.13 -24.53 2.76
N VAL A 173 -5.61 -25.38 1.88
CA VAL A 173 -5.82 -25.27 0.43
C VAL A 173 -7.30 -25.33 0.11
N HIS A 174 -7.79 -24.43 -0.76
CA HIS A 174 -9.21 -24.23 -1.09
C HIS A 174 -10.10 -23.83 0.10
N GLN A 175 -9.52 -23.39 1.21
CA GLN A 175 -10.27 -22.92 2.38
C GLN A 175 -10.33 -21.40 2.50
N ALA A 176 -9.83 -20.65 1.54
CA ALA A 176 -9.87 -19.18 1.57
C ALA A 176 -11.31 -18.64 1.66
N GLY A 177 -11.60 -17.82 2.67
CA GLY A 177 -12.93 -17.26 2.94
C GLY A 177 -13.95 -18.25 3.49
N GLN A 178 -13.56 -19.50 3.79
CA GLN A 178 -14.44 -20.54 4.32
C GLN A 178 -14.42 -20.58 5.85
N PHE A 179 -15.49 -21.13 6.45
CA PHE A 179 -15.53 -21.44 7.87
C PHE A 179 -14.83 -22.78 8.11
N VAL A 180 -13.72 -22.73 8.84
CA VAL A 180 -12.88 -23.92 9.10
C VAL A 180 -12.83 -24.20 10.59
N PRO A 181 -13.18 -25.44 11.03
CA PRO A 181 -12.98 -25.86 12.41
C PRO A 181 -11.50 -26.13 12.68
N LEU A 182 -10.99 -25.55 13.75
CA LEU A 182 -9.63 -25.75 14.26
C LEU A 182 -9.71 -26.41 15.63
N THR A 183 -8.92 -27.46 15.85
CA THR A 183 -8.74 -28.04 17.19
C THR A 183 -7.48 -27.45 17.81
N VAL A 184 -7.64 -26.76 18.92
CA VAL A 184 -6.56 -26.06 19.62
C VAL A 184 -6.47 -26.48 21.07
N ILE A 185 -5.28 -26.41 21.63
CA ILE A 185 -5.02 -26.61 23.05
C ILE A 185 -4.19 -25.48 23.60
N GLU A 186 -4.52 -25.01 24.78
CA GLU A 186 -3.81 -23.88 25.41
C GLU A 186 -2.32 -24.23 25.66
N GLY A 187 -1.44 -23.34 25.27
CA GLY A 187 0.01 -23.49 25.49
C GLY A 187 0.41 -23.53 26.97
N ASN A 188 1.54 -24.16 27.27
CA ASN A 188 2.10 -24.19 28.63
C ASN A 188 2.78 -22.86 28.93
N GLN A 189 2.06 -21.85 29.36
CA GLN A 189 2.67 -20.70 30.02
C GLN A 189 3.21 -21.17 31.39
N LYS A 190 4.52 -21.06 31.60
CA LYS A 190 5.15 -21.32 32.90
C LYS A 190 4.69 -20.28 33.91
N LYS A 191 3.53 -20.51 34.55
CA LYS A 191 3.22 -19.83 35.81
C LYS A 191 3.96 -20.61 36.91
N LYS A 192 4.98 -20.01 37.51
CA LYS A 192 5.63 -20.56 38.70
C LYS A 192 4.58 -20.81 39.78
N GLY A 193 4.40 -22.05 40.21
CA GLY A 193 3.61 -22.42 41.38
C GLY A 193 2.19 -22.92 41.17
N ALA A 194 1.64 -22.98 39.96
CA ALA A 194 0.29 -23.50 39.74
C ALA A 194 0.27 -25.02 39.51
N LYS A 195 -0.59 -25.75 40.24
CA LYS A 195 -0.86 -27.19 39.99
C LYS A 195 -1.32 -27.35 38.54
N ARG A 196 -0.69 -28.27 37.78
CA ARG A 196 -1.07 -28.62 36.40
C ARG A 196 -2.48 -29.21 36.40
N LYS A 197 -3.49 -28.45 35.95
CA LYS A 197 -4.74 -29.04 35.45
C LYS A 197 -4.46 -29.59 34.05
N ALA A 198 -4.97 -30.79 33.76
CA ALA A 198 -4.98 -31.31 32.40
C ALA A 198 -5.72 -30.29 31.52
N LYS A 199 -5.06 -29.84 30.47
CA LYS A 199 -5.67 -28.93 29.51
C LYS A 199 -6.43 -29.76 28.50
N GLU A 200 -7.67 -29.35 28.23
CA GLU A 200 -8.52 -30.00 27.24
C GLU A 200 -8.37 -29.33 25.89
N ALA A 201 -8.32 -30.12 24.84
CA ALA A 201 -8.42 -29.62 23.50
C ALA A 201 -9.84 -29.10 23.26
N ARG A 202 -9.93 -27.93 22.60
CA ARG A 202 -11.22 -27.35 22.23
C ARG A 202 -11.29 -27.10 20.73
N GLN A 203 -12.50 -27.20 20.20
CA GLN A 203 -12.76 -26.87 18.81
C GLN A 203 -13.27 -25.41 18.73
N ILE A 204 -12.75 -24.68 17.77
CA ILE A 204 -13.18 -23.34 17.38
C ILE A 204 -13.48 -23.36 15.89
N VAL A 205 -14.34 -22.46 15.44
CA VAL A 205 -14.61 -22.27 14.01
C VAL A 205 -14.22 -20.84 13.65
N VAL A 206 -13.38 -20.70 12.64
CA VAL A 206 -12.91 -19.40 12.14
C VAL A 206 -13.20 -19.25 10.67
N LYS A 207 -13.53 -18.03 10.23
CA LYS A 207 -13.61 -17.71 8.80
C LYS A 207 -12.24 -17.30 8.32
N THR A 208 -11.60 -18.11 7.50
CA THR A 208 -10.25 -17.86 6.98
C THR A 208 -10.23 -16.62 6.06
N LEU A 209 -9.08 -15.98 5.96
CA LEU A 209 -8.85 -14.87 5.06
C LEU A 209 -8.41 -15.37 3.68
N PHE A 210 -8.60 -14.54 2.64
CA PHE A 210 -8.06 -14.74 1.29
C PHE A 210 -6.57 -14.39 1.18
N GLY A 211 -6.02 -13.67 2.15
CA GLY A 211 -4.64 -13.26 2.23
C GLY A 211 -4.37 -12.48 3.51
N GLU A 212 -3.10 -12.36 3.89
CA GLU A 212 -2.67 -11.73 5.15
C GLU A 212 -2.00 -10.37 4.97
N GLN A 213 -1.82 -9.88 3.74
CA GLN A 213 -1.09 -8.65 3.47
C GLN A 213 -1.63 -7.47 4.28
N LYS A 214 -2.96 -7.30 4.30
CA LYS A 214 -3.60 -6.19 5.03
C LYS A 214 -3.42 -6.30 6.53
N VAL A 215 -3.54 -7.50 7.08
CA VAL A 215 -3.40 -7.74 8.53
C VAL A 215 -1.95 -7.50 8.95
N ARG A 216 -0.99 -8.00 8.18
CA ARG A 216 0.45 -7.81 8.42
C ARG A 216 0.87 -6.35 8.23
N TYR A 217 0.32 -5.65 7.23
CA TYR A 217 0.51 -4.23 7.04
C TYR A 217 0.05 -3.41 8.26
N ARG A 218 -1.14 -3.68 8.79
CA ARG A 218 -1.65 -3.02 9.99
C ARG A 218 -0.75 -3.23 11.19
N GLU A 219 -0.24 -4.43 11.37
CA GLU A 219 0.68 -4.74 12.46
C GLU A 219 2.02 -4.00 12.29
N TRP A 220 2.54 -3.95 11.05
CA TRP A 220 3.77 -3.23 10.76
C TRP A 220 3.63 -1.73 11.08
N VAL A 221 2.57 -1.07 10.62
CA VAL A 221 2.29 0.34 10.93
C VAL A 221 2.17 0.55 12.45
N ARG A 222 1.43 -0.32 13.14
CA ARG A 222 1.26 -0.24 14.59
C ARG A 222 2.59 -0.38 15.34
N ASN A 223 3.45 -1.28 14.89
CA ASN A 223 4.77 -1.46 15.50
C ASN A 223 5.65 -0.24 15.29
N ASN A 224 5.61 0.38 14.10
CA ASN A 224 6.33 1.62 13.83
C ASN A 224 5.84 2.77 14.72
N VAL A 225 4.52 2.93 14.88
CA VAL A 225 3.94 3.91 15.82
C VAL A 225 4.51 3.69 17.23
N LYS A 226 4.43 2.45 17.76
CA LYS A 226 4.94 2.11 19.09
C LYS A 226 6.44 2.37 19.22
N THR A 227 7.22 2.07 18.18
CA THR A 227 8.66 2.30 18.16
C THR A 227 8.96 3.80 18.24
N VAL A 228 8.31 4.61 17.41
CA VAL A 228 8.49 6.06 17.44
C VAL A 228 8.05 6.64 18.77
N GLU A 229 6.89 6.27 19.29
CA GLU A 229 6.40 6.73 20.60
C GLU A 229 7.38 6.36 21.73
N SER A 230 7.88 5.14 21.75
CA SER A 230 8.84 4.69 22.77
C SER A 230 10.17 5.43 22.71
N LEU A 231 10.73 5.63 21.51
CA LEU A 231 12.01 6.29 21.32
C LEU A 231 11.97 7.81 21.53
N THR A 232 10.78 8.41 21.48
CA THR A 232 10.58 9.85 21.57
C THR A 232 9.75 10.27 22.79
N GLU A 233 9.49 9.34 23.72
CA GLU A 233 8.66 9.59 24.91
C GLU A 233 7.27 10.16 24.55
N GLY A 234 6.73 9.71 23.40
CA GLY A 234 5.44 10.16 22.90
C GLY A 234 5.42 11.58 22.30
N ARG A 235 6.56 12.23 22.13
CA ARG A 235 6.68 13.59 21.56
C ARG A 235 6.46 13.64 20.06
N VAL A 236 6.71 12.54 19.35
CA VAL A 236 6.66 12.44 17.90
C VAL A 236 5.58 11.48 17.45
N GLY A 237 4.80 11.90 16.47
CA GLY A 237 3.82 11.07 15.79
C GLY A 237 4.43 10.33 14.58
N TYR A 238 3.73 9.29 14.14
CA TYR A 238 4.08 8.51 12.96
C TYR A 238 2.80 8.13 12.20
N LEU A 239 2.81 8.30 10.89
CA LEU A 239 1.81 7.75 9.99
C LEU A 239 2.48 7.17 8.74
N HIS A 240 1.83 6.21 8.10
CA HIS A 240 2.26 5.62 6.84
C HIS A 240 1.26 5.95 5.73
N LEU A 241 1.78 6.31 4.56
CA LEU A 241 1.03 6.57 3.33
C LEU A 241 1.25 5.41 2.34
N PRO A 242 0.35 4.43 2.26
CA PRO A 242 0.54 3.25 1.41
C PRO A 242 0.40 3.55 -0.09
N ASP A 243 -0.38 4.55 -0.42
CA ASP A 243 -0.66 5.02 -1.78
C ASP A 243 -1.15 6.47 -1.76
N MET A 244 -1.31 7.06 -2.93
CA MET A 244 -1.92 8.37 -3.12
C MET A 244 -3.31 8.25 -3.75
N SER A 245 -4.13 7.34 -3.22
CA SER A 245 -5.51 7.10 -3.63
C SER A 245 -6.51 7.37 -2.49
N THR A 246 -7.75 6.92 -2.65
CA THR A 246 -8.78 6.98 -1.59
C THR A 246 -8.38 6.22 -0.33
N HIS A 247 -7.56 5.17 -0.45
CA HIS A 247 -7.04 4.44 0.70
C HIS A 247 -5.97 5.27 1.42
N GLY A 248 -4.99 5.81 0.69
CA GLY A 248 -3.91 6.62 1.27
C GLY A 248 -4.40 7.88 1.96
N ILE A 249 -5.36 8.62 1.36
CA ILE A 249 -5.92 9.81 2.01
C ILE A 249 -6.73 9.48 3.27
N ALA A 250 -7.41 8.33 3.28
CA ALA A 250 -8.11 7.85 4.49
C ALA A 250 -7.13 7.52 5.61
N GLU A 251 -6.02 6.82 5.29
CA GLU A 251 -4.96 6.52 6.25
C GLU A 251 -4.24 7.79 6.73
N PHE A 252 -4.03 8.76 5.83
CA PHE A 252 -3.49 10.05 6.20
C PHE A 252 -4.36 10.75 7.25
N HIS A 253 -5.64 10.93 6.99
CA HIS A 253 -6.53 11.60 7.95
C HIS A 253 -6.63 10.86 9.27
N ARG A 254 -6.71 9.53 9.22
CA ARG A 254 -6.74 8.69 10.43
C ARG A 254 -5.48 8.86 11.28
N GLY A 255 -4.32 8.85 10.65
CA GLY A 255 -3.03 9.02 11.34
C GLY A 255 -2.77 10.46 11.75
N TYR A 256 -3.01 11.41 10.86
CA TYR A 256 -2.73 12.82 11.07
C TYR A 256 -3.52 13.41 12.24
N LEU A 257 -4.85 13.21 12.25
CA LEU A 257 -5.71 13.76 13.31
C LEU A 257 -5.37 13.20 14.70
N ALA A 258 -4.90 11.95 14.77
CA ALA A 258 -4.49 11.33 16.03
C ALA A 258 -3.12 11.82 16.54
N GLN A 259 -2.31 12.47 15.67
CA GLN A 259 -0.92 12.81 15.93
C GLN A 259 -0.61 14.32 15.81
N VAL A 260 -1.57 15.12 15.36
CA VAL A 260 -1.35 16.53 14.99
C VAL A 260 -0.85 17.42 16.15
N ASP A 261 -1.16 17.05 17.38
CA ASP A 261 -0.75 17.78 18.58
C ASP A 261 0.67 17.44 19.08
N ARG A 262 1.34 16.49 18.44
CA ARG A 262 2.72 16.11 18.77
C ARG A 262 3.70 17.21 18.35
N GLU A 263 4.89 17.18 18.94
CA GLU A 263 5.96 18.13 18.65
C GLU A 263 6.65 17.86 17.29
N GLY A 264 6.47 16.68 16.72
CA GLY A 264 6.94 16.31 15.40
C GLY A 264 6.06 15.23 14.79
N LEU A 265 6.12 15.10 13.46
CA LEU A 265 5.41 14.07 12.72
C LEU A 265 6.33 13.45 11.68
N ILE A 266 6.45 12.13 11.71
CA ILE A 266 7.09 11.32 10.67
C ILE A 266 6.01 10.83 9.72
N VAL A 267 6.14 11.18 8.45
CA VAL A 267 5.27 10.70 7.35
C VAL A 267 6.06 9.68 6.55
N ASP A 268 5.70 8.42 6.68
CA ASP A 268 6.38 7.32 6.01
C ASP A 268 5.69 7.03 4.67
N ALA A 269 6.37 7.35 3.57
CA ALA A 269 5.92 7.11 2.20
C ALA A 269 6.65 5.91 1.56
N ARG A 270 7.36 5.10 2.33
CA ARG A 270 7.96 3.87 1.79
C ARG A 270 6.90 2.96 1.20
N TYR A 271 7.20 2.35 0.06
CA TYR A 271 6.28 1.47 -0.67
C TYR A 271 4.99 2.15 -1.15
N ASN A 272 4.98 3.48 -1.27
CA ASN A 272 3.85 4.22 -1.79
C ASN A 272 3.68 3.97 -3.29
N ALA A 273 2.58 3.36 -3.67
CA ALA A 273 2.33 2.95 -5.06
C ALA A 273 1.84 4.09 -5.97
N GLY A 274 1.82 5.35 -5.48
CA GLY A 274 1.32 6.49 -6.23
C GLY A 274 -0.20 6.61 -6.24
N GLY A 275 -0.71 7.44 -7.13
CA GLY A 275 -2.12 7.81 -7.25
C GLY A 275 -2.31 9.21 -7.81
N MET A 276 -3.12 10.05 -7.15
CA MET A 276 -3.37 11.44 -7.58
C MET A 276 -3.82 12.39 -6.45
N VAL A 277 -3.67 12.00 -5.19
CA VAL A 277 -4.16 12.80 -4.04
C VAL A 277 -3.03 13.52 -3.27
N SER A 278 -1.79 13.44 -3.73
CA SER A 278 -0.66 14.12 -3.08
C SER A 278 -0.90 15.61 -2.86
N PRO A 279 -1.57 16.39 -3.76
CA PRO A 279 -1.85 17.80 -3.53
C PRO A 279 -2.70 18.04 -2.28
N LEU A 280 -3.69 17.19 -2.01
CA LEU A 280 -4.57 17.31 -0.82
C LEU A 280 -3.81 17.05 0.48
N ILE A 281 -2.88 16.10 0.45
CA ILE A 281 -2.01 15.79 1.60
C ILE A 281 -1.02 16.92 1.84
N LEU A 282 -0.38 17.39 0.77
CA LEU A 282 0.57 18.51 0.84
C LEU A 282 -0.07 19.79 1.34
N GLU A 283 -1.27 20.13 0.84
CA GLU A 283 -2.04 21.27 1.33
C GLU A 283 -2.17 21.22 2.86
N LYS A 284 -2.56 20.04 3.41
CA LYS A 284 -2.71 19.87 4.84
C LYS A 284 -1.40 19.97 5.61
N LEU A 285 -0.33 19.39 5.10
CA LEU A 285 1.00 19.44 5.72
C LEU A 285 1.66 20.82 5.64
N ALA A 286 1.34 21.59 4.60
CA ALA A 286 1.87 22.94 4.39
C ALA A 286 1.16 24.04 5.22
N HIS A 287 0.05 23.70 5.85
CA HIS A 287 -0.63 24.66 6.73
C HIS A 287 0.30 25.09 7.87
N ARG A 288 0.48 26.40 8.01
CA ARG A 288 1.30 26.98 9.08
C ARG A 288 0.44 27.22 10.31
N HIS A 289 0.98 26.85 11.46
CA HIS A 289 0.40 27.21 12.74
C HIS A 289 0.58 28.71 12.94
N LEU A 290 -0.51 29.45 13.16
CA LEU A 290 -0.54 30.92 13.24
C LEU A 290 -0.83 31.41 14.64
N GLY A 291 -1.51 30.62 15.49
CA GLY A 291 -1.92 31.03 16.81
C GLY A 291 -2.82 29.99 17.48
N TYR A 292 -3.59 30.46 18.44
CA TYR A 292 -4.49 29.60 19.20
C TYR A 292 -5.86 30.27 19.38
N ASP A 293 -6.90 29.46 19.28
CA ASP A 293 -8.20 29.78 19.83
C ASP A 293 -8.17 29.50 21.32
N VAL A 294 -8.34 30.54 22.13
CA VAL A 294 -8.30 30.43 23.59
C VAL A 294 -9.71 30.61 24.16
N PRO A 295 -10.44 29.51 24.40
CA PRO A 295 -11.78 29.58 24.94
C PRO A 295 -11.75 29.91 26.46
N ARG A 296 -12.87 30.36 26.97
CA ARG A 296 -13.02 30.55 28.42
C ARG A 296 -12.92 29.23 29.20
N TRP A 297 -13.40 28.15 28.57
CA TRP A 297 -13.48 26.80 29.15
C TRP A 297 -12.81 25.82 28.20
N GLY A 298 -11.97 24.95 28.72
CA GLY A 298 -11.24 23.95 27.94
C GLY A 298 -9.81 24.35 27.68
N SER A 299 -9.14 23.60 26.83
CA SER A 299 -7.75 23.82 26.40
C SER A 299 -7.71 24.69 25.15
N PRO A 300 -6.66 25.50 24.96
CA PRO A 300 -6.43 26.18 23.70
C PRO A 300 -6.25 25.21 22.54
N GLU A 301 -6.81 25.56 21.40
CA GLU A 301 -6.73 24.79 20.16
C GLU A 301 -5.90 25.51 19.11
N SER A 302 -5.19 24.76 18.27
CA SER A 302 -4.36 25.35 17.21
C SER A 302 -5.19 26.13 16.19
N TYR A 303 -4.73 27.29 15.78
CA TYR A 303 -5.30 28.06 14.68
C TYR A 303 -4.32 28.13 13.49
N PRO A 304 -4.71 27.73 12.27
CA PRO A 304 -5.94 26.98 11.93
C PRO A 304 -6.03 25.63 12.62
N TYR A 305 -7.27 25.11 12.76
CA TYR A 305 -7.50 23.82 13.39
C TYR A 305 -6.71 22.68 12.75
N HIS A 306 -6.27 21.74 13.57
CA HIS A 306 -5.53 20.57 13.11
C HIS A 306 -4.26 20.92 12.33
N THR A 307 -3.51 21.92 12.79
CA THR A 307 -2.24 22.30 12.22
C THR A 307 -1.08 21.84 13.09
N LEU A 308 -0.12 21.12 12.51
CA LEU A 308 1.08 20.69 13.22
C LEU A 308 1.92 21.91 13.66
N ARG A 309 2.37 21.89 14.91
CA ARG A 309 3.17 22.98 15.49
C ARG A 309 4.67 22.78 15.37
N GLY A 310 5.10 21.58 15.09
CA GLY A 310 6.49 21.17 15.14
C GLY A 310 7.06 20.74 13.79
N HIS A 311 7.98 19.81 13.86
CA HIS A 311 8.78 19.41 12.70
C HIS A 311 8.10 18.29 11.91
N LEU A 312 8.33 18.28 10.60
CA LEU A 312 7.95 17.23 9.67
C LEU A 312 9.21 16.54 9.13
N ILE A 313 9.16 15.23 9.00
CA ILE A 313 10.14 14.44 8.24
C ILE A 313 9.37 13.44 7.39
N VAL A 314 9.80 13.27 6.14
CA VAL A 314 9.29 12.21 5.25
C VAL A 314 10.33 11.10 5.15
N ILE A 315 9.88 9.85 5.20
CA ILE A 315 10.70 8.67 4.83
C ILE A 315 10.27 8.20 3.45
N ALA A 316 11.22 7.92 2.56
CA ALA A 316 10.96 7.34 1.25
C ALA A 316 11.95 6.24 0.91
N ASN A 317 11.61 5.41 -0.05
CA ASN A 317 12.51 4.40 -0.60
C ASN A 317 12.30 4.24 -2.11
N GLN A 318 13.07 3.35 -2.75
CA GLN A 318 13.02 3.09 -4.18
C GLN A 318 11.67 2.55 -4.69
N PHE A 319 10.75 2.22 -3.80
CA PHE A 319 9.38 1.79 -4.11
C PHE A 319 8.34 2.90 -3.86
N THR A 320 8.79 4.09 -3.49
CA THR A 320 7.94 5.29 -3.46
C THR A 320 7.87 5.80 -4.89
N GLY A 321 6.72 5.69 -5.57
CA GLY A 321 6.64 5.96 -6.99
C GLY A 321 5.42 6.77 -7.42
N SER A 322 5.47 7.24 -8.66
CA SER A 322 4.38 7.97 -9.33
C SER A 322 3.99 9.23 -8.53
N ASP A 323 2.74 9.35 -8.09
CA ASP A 323 2.32 10.46 -7.22
C ASP A 323 3.06 10.47 -5.86
N GLY A 324 3.74 9.38 -5.48
CA GLY A 324 4.70 9.34 -4.38
C GLY A 324 5.99 10.11 -4.68
N ASP A 325 6.53 10.01 -5.91
CA ASP A 325 7.62 10.86 -6.39
C ASP A 325 7.21 12.34 -6.39
N MET A 326 5.99 12.62 -6.87
CA MET A 326 5.43 13.96 -6.90
C MET A 326 5.27 14.55 -5.49
N PHE A 327 4.81 13.73 -4.55
CA PHE A 327 4.70 14.10 -3.14
C PHE A 327 6.06 14.47 -2.55
N THR A 328 7.06 13.62 -2.72
CA THR A 328 8.40 13.86 -2.16
C THR A 328 9.11 15.05 -2.81
N THR A 329 8.97 15.21 -4.13
CA THR A 329 9.46 16.39 -4.86
C THR A 329 8.85 17.68 -4.31
N SER A 330 7.52 17.70 -4.20
CA SER A 330 6.78 18.88 -3.73
C SER A 330 7.04 19.18 -2.25
N PHE A 331 7.16 18.13 -1.42
CA PHE A 331 7.52 18.27 0.00
C PHE A 331 8.85 18.99 0.18
N ARG A 332 9.87 18.62 -0.60
CA ARG A 332 11.18 19.29 -0.60
C ARG A 332 11.10 20.72 -1.16
N GLN A 333 10.38 20.91 -2.27
CA GLN A 333 10.22 22.25 -2.88
C GLN A 333 9.52 23.23 -1.94
N LEU A 334 8.55 22.76 -1.17
CA LEU A 334 7.85 23.54 -0.14
C LEU A 334 8.67 23.70 1.15
N GLN A 335 9.84 23.08 1.24
CA GLN A 335 10.74 23.13 2.40
C GLN A 335 10.03 22.76 3.72
N LEU A 336 9.17 21.74 3.67
CA LEU A 336 8.38 21.32 4.84
C LEU A 336 9.21 20.56 5.88
N GLY A 337 10.32 19.96 5.45
CA GLY A 337 11.25 19.20 6.31
C GLY A 337 12.21 18.34 5.48
N PRO A 338 13.11 17.59 6.13
CA PRO A 338 14.02 16.70 5.42
C PRO A 338 13.33 15.42 4.91
N LEU A 339 13.84 14.93 3.77
CA LEU A 339 13.53 13.63 3.20
C LEU A 339 14.63 12.64 3.60
N VAL A 340 14.26 11.54 4.22
CA VAL A 340 15.20 10.50 4.71
C VAL A 340 14.95 9.18 3.98
N GLY A 341 15.99 8.47 3.64
CA GLY A 341 15.89 7.12 3.08
C GLY A 341 16.65 6.92 1.79
N LYS A 342 15.99 6.47 0.74
CA LYS A 342 16.59 6.19 -0.57
C LYS A 342 15.90 7.01 -1.66
N ARG A 343 16.60 7.18 -2.80
CA ARG A 343 16.03 7.77 -3.99
C ARG A 343 14.73 7.05 -4.37
N THR A 344 13.71 7.83 -4.71
CA THR A 344 12.41 7.31 -5.12
C THR A 344 12.43 6.69 -6.52
N TRP A 345 11.33 6.13 -6.98
CA TRP A 345 11.27 5.36 -8.22
C TRP A 345 11.55 6.19 -9.48
N GLY A 346 10.96 7.37 -9.60
CA GLY A 346 11.17 8.25 -10.74
C GLY A 346 10.26 8.00 -11.93
N GLY A 347 9.02 7.64 -11.70
CA GLY A 347 8.02 7.50 -12.75
C GLY A 347 6.88 8.47 -12.56
N VAL A 348 6.92 9.63 -13.19
CA VAL A 348 5.95 10.73 -12.97
C VAL A 348 5.12 11.10 -14.20
N ILE A 349 5.27 10.37 -15.29
CA ILE A 349 4.43 10.59 -16.46
C ILE A 349 2.99 10.16 -16.15
N GLY A 350 2.03 11.04 -16.44
CA GLY A 350 0.62 10.75 -16.23
C GLY A 350 0.06 9.86 -17.33
N ILE A 351 -0.82 8.93 -16.96
CA ILE A 351 -1.34 7.90 -17.84
C ILE A 351 -2.84 8.00 -18.04
N ASP A 352 -3.31 7.49 -19.19
CA ASP A 352 -4.69 7.15 -19.44
C ASP A 352 -4.78 5.70 -19.92
N GLY A 353 -5.66 4.91 -19.32
CA GLY A 353 -5.90 3.50 -19.63
C GLY A 353 -7.29 3.26 -20.22
N ARG A 354 -7.89 4.24 -20.89
CA ARG A 354 -9.26 4.13 -21.42
C ARG A 354 -9.39 3.25 -22.66
N TYR A 355 -8.30 2.98 -23.35
CA TYR A 355 -8.32 2.24 -24.60
C TYR A 355 -8.03 0.77 -24.36
N GLN A 356 -8.85 -0.08 -24.96
CA GLN A 356 -8.68 -1.52 -24.89
C GLN A 356 -8.49 -2.11 -26.29
N LEU A 357 -7.63 -3.11 -26.36
CA LEU A 357 -7.49 -3.95 -27.54
C LEU A 357 -8.66 -4.90 -27.67
N VAL A 358 -8.77 -5.58 -28.81
CA VAL A 358 -9.94 -6.40 -29.15
C VAL A 358 -10.20 -7.53 -28.14
N ASP A 359 -9.16 -8.05 -27.47
CA ASP A 359 -9.27 -9.10 -26.46
C ASP A 359 -9.50 -8.57 -25.03
N GLY A 360 -9.76 -7.27 -24.87
CA GLY A 360 -9.93 -6.60 -23.58
C GLY A 360 -8.65 -6.21 -22.89
N THR A 361 -7.50 -6.38 -23.52
CA THR A 361 -6.21 -5.86 -23.01
C THR A 361 -6.26 -4.34 -22.94
N THR A 362 -5.86 -3.78 -21.82
CA THR A 362 -5.65 -2.34 -21.67
C THR A 362 -4.18 -2.02 -21.94
N THR A 363 -3.92 -1.06 -22.82
CA THR A 363 -2.64 -0.40 -22.95
C THR A 363 -2.74 1.02 -22.39
N THR A 364 -1.77 1.43 -21.58
CA THR A 364 -1.74 2.79 -21.06
C THR A 364 -0.85 3.68 -21.92
N GLN A 365 -1.26 4.92 -22.10
CA GLN A 365 -0.50 5.89 -22.86
C GLN A 365 0.04 6.96 -21.91
N PRO A 366 1.36 7.23 -21.94
CA PRO A 366 1.96 8.38 -21.27
C PRO A 366 1.48 9.69 -21.91
N GLN A 367 0.41 10.31 -21.36
CA GLN A 367 -0.28 11.44 -22.03
C GLN A 367 0.12 12.82 -21.55
N TYR A 368 0.71 12.95 -20.37
CA TYR A 368 1.18 14.22 -19.86
C TYR A 368 2.38 14.04 -18.93
N SER A 369 3.27 15.00 -18.91
CA SER A 369 4.39 15.06 -17.99
C SER A 369 4.25 16.22 -17.03
N ILE A 370 5.02 16.19 -15.95
CA ILE A 370 5.03 17.25 -14.95
C ILE A 370 6.39 17.93 -14.95
N TRP A 371 6.34 19.25 -15.04
CA TRP A 371 7.50 20.12 -14.94
C TRP A 371 7.52 20.81 -13.58
N PHE A 372 8.59 20.63 -12.82
CA PHE A 372 8.78 21.25 -11.53
C PHE A 372 9.70 22.46 -11.62
N HIS A 373 9.38 23.55 -10.93
CA HIS A 373 10.18 24.78 -10.97
C HIS A 373 11.65 24.60 -10.60
N HIS A 374 11.97 23.68 -9.68
CA HIS A 374 13.35 23.45 -9.24
C HIS A 374 14.04 22.26 -9.91
N ALA A 375 13.29 21.31 -10.43
CA ALA A 375 13.80 20.08 -11.01
C ALA A 375 13.53 19.95 -12.53
N GLY A 376 12.71 20.83 -13.11
CA GLY A 376 12.31 20.72 -14.51
C GLY A 376 11.62 19.38 -14.78
N TRP A 377 12.05 18.69 -15.82
CA TRP A 377 11.58 17.36 -16.23
C TRP A 377 12.35 16.21 -15.56
N SER A 378 13.37 16.50 -14.73
CA SER A 378 14.36 15.51 -14.31
C SER A 378 13.88 14.49 -13.28
N VAL A 379 12.66 14.61 -12.78
CA VAL A 379 12.08 13.60 -11.87
C VAL A 379 11.75 12.30 -12.62
N GLU A 380 11.28 12.40 -13.85
CA GLU A 380 11.07 11.23 -14.71
C GLU A 380 12.42 10.53 -14.98
N ASN A 381 12.44 9.20 -14.86
CA ASN A 381 13.62 8.34 -14.99
C ASN A 381 14.76 8.56 -13.97
N HIS A 382 14.56 9.42 -12.98
CA HIS A 382 15.56 9.66 -11.93
C HIS A 382 15.00 9.44 -10.53
N GLY A 383 13.82 10.01 -10.24
CA GLY A 383 13.25 10.07 -8.90
C GLY A 383 13.74 11.27 -8.09
N VAL A 384 13.60 11.17 -6.78
CA VAL A 384 13.93 12.21 -5.81
C VAL A 384 14.99 11.69 -4.85
N ASP A 385 16.16 12.32 -4.85
CA ASP A 385 17.20 11.99 -3.89
C ASP A 385 16.81 12.43 -2.48
N PRO A 386 17.06 11.63 -1.45
CA PRO A 386 16.83 12.03 -0.07
C PRO A 386 17.86 13.08 0.37
N ASP A 387 17.49 13.90 1.37
CA ASP A 387 18.42 14.82 2.02
C ASP A 387 19.37 14.06 2.97
N ILE A 388 18.91 12.92 3.49
CA ILE A 388 19.68 12.02 4.35
C ILE A 388 19.54 10.60 3.80
N GLU A 389 20.58 10.15 3.14
CA GLU A 389 20.61 8.79 2.58
C GLU A 389 20.84 7.75 3.66
N VAL A 390 20.04 6.68 3.61
CA VAL A 390 20.11 5.54 4.52
C VAL A 390 19.91 4.25 3.75
N GLU A 391 20.83 3.30 3.92
CA GLU A 391 20.71 1.95 3.34
C GLU A 391 19.98 1.00 4.29
N ASP A 392 19.03 0.24 3.73
CA ASP A 392 18.52 -0.99 4.33
C ASP A 392 19.23 -2.18 3.68
N THR A 393 19.83 -3.02 4.50
CA THR A 393 20.62 -4.14 4.03
C THR A 393 19.91 -5.46 4.29
N PRO A 394 20.23 -6.55 3.54
CA PRO A 394 19.74 -7.88 3.89
C PRO A 394 20.05 -8.27 5.35
N GLN A 395 21.16 -7.79 5.90
CA GLN A 395 21.55 -8.05 7.27
C GLN A 395 20.63 -7.36 8.29
N SER A 396 20.22 -6.11 8.04
CA SER A 396 19.25 -5.41 8.89
C SER A 396 17.90 -6.10 8.85
N PHE A 397 17.47 -6.54 7.66
CA PHE A 397 16.23 -7.30 7.50
C PHE A 397 16.24 -8.61 8.30
N ILE A 398 17.32 -9.40 8.21
CA ILE A 398 17.48 -10.66 8.98
C ILE A 398 17.42 -10.41 10.49
N LYS A 399 17.98 -9.29 10.95
CA LYS A 399 17.94 -8.88 12.36
C LYS A 399 16.64 -8.22 12.78
N ASN A 400 15.71 -8.03 11.86
CA ASN A 400 14.47 -7.29 12.08
C ASN A 400 14.70 -5.85 12.57
N GLU A 401 15.73 -5.20 12.01
CA GLU A 401 16.08 -3.80 12.26
C GLU A 401 15.51 -2.92 11.14
N ASP A 402 15.09 -1.70 11.48
CA ASP A 402 14.63 -0.68 10.52
C ASP A 402 15.58 0.54 10.60
N PRO A 403 16.68 0.54 9.83
CA PRO A 403 17.68 1.62 9.87
C PRO A 403 17.10 2.96 9.38
N LEU A 404 16.16 2.94 8.43
CA LEU A 404 15.54 4.16 7.93
C LEU A 404 14.71 4.84 9.03
N LEU A 405 13.84 4.08 9.70
CA LEU A 405 13.04 4.59 10.81
C LEU A 405 13.93 5.06 11.98
N ALA A 406 14.95 4.27 12.34
CA ALA A 406 15.88 4.61 13.42
C ALA A 406 16.61 5.94 13.14
N ARG A 407 17.14 6.11 11.91
CA ARG A 407 17.83 7.34 11.52
C ARG A 407 16.86 8.55 11.47
N THR A 408 15.64 8.31 11.03
CA THR A 408 14.60 9.37 10.99
C THR A 408 14.25 9.84 12.40
N VAL A 409 14.10 8.92 13.36
CA VAL A 409 13.86 9.28 14.77
C VAL A 409 15.03 10.07 15.34
N GLN A 410 16.29 9.68 15.06
CA GLN A 410 17.45 10.43 15.48
C GLN A 410 17.46 11.87 14.93
N GLU A 411 17.11 12.02 13.63
CA GLU A 411 17.03 13.34 13.00
C GLU A 411 15.91 14.20 13.59
N MET A 412 14.76 13.60 13.86
CA MET A 412 13.64 14.31 14.51
C MET A 412 14.03 14.80 15.90
N LEU A 413 14.68 13.94 16.70
CA LEU A 413 15.16 14.34 18.04
C LEU A 413 16.23 15.44 17.98
N ARG A 414 17.10 15.44 16.94
CA ARG A 414 18.04 16.52 16.69
C ARG A 414 17.33 17.84 16.40
N LEU A 415 16.33 17.82 15.51
CA LEU A 415 15.54 19.00 15.16
C LEU A 415 14.77 19.56 16.38
N LEU A 416 14.16 18.70 17.17
CA LEU A 416 13.46 19.08 18.39
C LEU A 416 14.40 19.70 19.44
N LYS A 417 15.66 19.27 19.47
CA LYS A 417 16.68 19.85 20.37
C LYS A 417 17.15 21.24 19.87
N GLU A 418 17.38 21.38 18.58
CA GLU A 418 17.88 22.62 17.97
C GLU A 418 16.81 23.71 17.89
N LYS A 419 15.59 23.31 17.57
CA LYS A 419 14.43 24.20 17.43
C LYS A 419 13.24 23.60 18.17
N PRO A 420 13.21 23.67 19.51
CA PRO A 420 12.10 23.12 20.28
C PRO A 420 10.79 23.83 19.93
N VAL A 421 9.70 23.08 19.97
CA VAL A 421 8.36 23.64 19.82
C VAL A 421 8.11 24.57 20.98
N GLN A 422 7.79 25.83 20.69
CA GLN A 422 7.58 26.84 21.72
C GLN A 422 6.34 26.52 22.54
N SER A 423 6.49 26.47 23.87
CA SER A 423 5.37 26.54 24.78
C SER A 423 4.81 27.95 24.76
N VAL A 424 3.51 28.08 24.63
CA VAL A 424 2.88 29.38 24.55
C VAL A 424 2.60 29.90 25.96
N SER A 425 3.13 31.09 26.26
CA SER A 425 2.72 31.89 27.39
C SER A 425 1.78 33.00 26.87
N TYR A 426 0.53 32.91 27.24
CA TYR A 426 -0.46 33.90 26.82
C TYR A 426 -0.23 35.18 27.60
N SER A 427 -0.11 36.32 26.90
CA SER A 427 -0.19 37.65 27.55
C SER A 427 -1.57 37.82 28.20
N PRO A 428 -1.65 38.59 29.29
CA PRO A 428 -2.97 38.85 29.92
C PRO A 428 -3.97 39.41 28.90
N SER A 429 -5.19 38.92 28.93
CA SER A 429 -6.26 39.43 28.07
C SER A 429 -6.46 40.94 28.31
N PRO A 430 -6.59 41.73 27.23
CA PRO A 430 -6.75 43.19 27.39
C PRO A 430 -8.06 43.51 28.12
N ARG A 431 -7.96 44.40 29.08
CA ARG A 431 -9.16 44.98 29.72
C ARG A 431 -9.78 45.96 28.75
N ARG A 432 -10.99 45.69 28.30
CA ARG A 432 -11.76 46.61 27.45
C ARG A 432 -12.76 47.36 28.37
N LEU A 433 -12.34 48.47 28.90
CA LEU A 433 -13.21 49.39 29.62
C LEU A 433 -13.91 50.30 28.60
N LEU A 434 -15.16 50.67 28.87
CA LEU A 434 -15.83 51.73 28.12
C LEU A 434 -15.02 53.02 28.32
N PRO A 435 -14.89 53.88 27.27
CA PRO A 435 -14.33 55.21 27.46
C PRO A 435 -15.16 55.95 28.51
N GLU A 436 -14.49 56.62 29.44
CA GLU A 436 -15.15 57.52 30.43
C GLU A 436 -15.83 58.68 29.72
#